data_ba0efa6ff80e48536889bdb0a4878e18
#
_entry.id   ba0efa6ff80e48536889bdb0a4878e18
#
_cell.length_a   1.000
_cell.length_b   1.000
_cell.length_c   1.000
_cell.angle_alpha   90.00
_cell.angle_beta   90.00
_cell.angle_gamma   90.00
#
_symmetry.space_group_name_H-M   'P 1'
#
loop_
_entity.id
_entity.type
_entity.pdbx_description
1 polymer ?
#
loop_
_entity_poly.entity_id
_entity_poly.type
_entity_poly.pdbx_seq_one_letter_code
_entity_poly.pdbx_strand_id
1 'polypeptide(L)'
;MQTRTLEIGVGLFLLAGLLALLLLALRVSGLSVADSADTYKLYAHFDNIAGLTVRAKVTMAGVTIGKVTAIDLDRDSYTGRVTMEVQKRVDNLPTDSTASILTAGLLGEKYIGISVGGE
;
A
#
# COMPACT_ATOMS: atom_id res chain seq x y z
N MET A 1 -10.12 -4.31 52.37
CA MET A 1 -9.77 -3.03 51.78
C MET A 1 -8.64 -3.11 50.78
N GLN A 2 -7.67 -3.96 51.01
CA GLN A 2 -6.58 -4.14 50.05
C GLN A 2 -7.03 -4.78 48.73
N THR A 3 -8.15 -5.54 48.79
CA THR A 3 -8.67 -6.18 47.59
C THR A 3 -9.14 -5.19 46.51
N ARG A 4 -9.71 -4.06 46.91
CA ARG A 4 -10.16 -3.05 45.95
C ARG A 4 -9.00 -2.41 45.22
N THR A 5 -7.92 -2.11 45.92
CA THR A 5 -6.73 -1.54 45.29
C THR A 5 -6.10 -2.54 44.31
N LEU A 6 -6.06 -3.81 44.69
CA LEU A 6 -5.56 -4.86 43.81
C LEU A 6 -6.48 -5.05 42.58
N GLU A 7 -7.79 -4.99 42.78
CA GLU A 7 -8.74 -5.12 41.66
C GLU A 7 -8.59 -3.95 40.66
N ILE A 8 -8.44 -2.74 41.17
CA ILE A 8 -8.24 -1.57 40.32
C ILE A 8 -6.91 -1.68 39.59
N GLY A 9 -5.86 -2.11 40.28
CA GLY A 9 -4.54 -2.31 39.67
C GLY A 9 -4.55 -3.34 38.56
N VAL A 10 -5.20 -4.47 38.79
CA VAL A 10 -5.31 -5.54 37.80
C VAL A 10 -6.15 -5.07 36.62
N GLY A 11 -7.26 -4.37 36.88
CA GLY A 11 -8.11 -3.85 35.81
C GLY A 11 -7.38 -2.83 34.95
N LEU A 12 -6.62 -1.95 35.61
CA LEU A 12 -5.84 -0.95 34.90
C LEU A 12 -4.74 -1.60 34.05
N PHE A 13 -4.10 -2.63 34.59
CA PHE A 13 -3.08 -3.38 33.87
C PHE A 13 -3.65 -4.10 32.65
N LEU A 14 -4.82 -4.71 32.78
CA LEU A 14 -5.50 -5.38 31.67
C LEU A 14 -5.88 -4.39 30.59
N LEU A 15 -6.37 -3.22 31.00
CA LEU A 15 -6.72 -2.17 30.04
C LEU A 15 -5.50 -1.69 29.27
N ALA A 16 -4.40 -1.47 29.97
CA ALA A 16 -3.15 -1.06 29.35
C ALA A 16 -2.64 -2.12 28.36
N GLY A 17 -2.72 -3.39 28.73
CA GLY A 17 -2.33 -4.49 27.87
C GLY A 17 -3.19 -4.58 26.62
N LEU A 18 -4.49 -4.38 26.78
CA LEU A 18 -5.41 -4.40 25.65
C LEU A 18 -5.12 -3.25 24.69
N LEU A 19 -4.86 -2.06 25.21
CA LEU A 19 -4.50 -0.91 24.38
C LEU A 19 -3.18 -1.16 23.65
N ALA A 20 -2.21 -1.76 24.31
CA ALA A 20 -0.94 -2.08 23.68
C ALA A 20 -1.10 -3.08 22.54
N LEU A 21 -1.95 -4.10 22.74
CA LEU A 21 -2.25 -5.06 21.68
C LEU A 21 -2.95 -4.40 20.50
N LEU A 22 -3.88 -3.49 20.78
CA LEU A 22 -4.60 -2.77 19.73
C LEU A 22 -3.63 -1.93 18.90
N LEU A 23 -2.73 -1.21 19.55
CA LEU A 23 -1.73 -0.39 18.85
C LEU A 23 -0.81 -1.26 18.01
N LEU A 24 -0.38 -2.40 18.56
CA LEU A 24 0.47 -3.33 17.83
C LEU A 24 -0.25 -3.90 16.61
N ALA A 25 -1.51 -4.26 16.75
CA ALA A 25 -2.31 -4.78 15.66
C ALA A 25 -2.46 -3.76 14.54
N LEU A 26 -2.67 -2.49 14.89
CA LEU A 26 -2.78 -1.43 13.90
C LEU A 26 -1.47 -1.23 13.14
N ARG A 27 -0.34 -1.34 13.82
CA ARG A 27 0.95 -1.18 13.16
C ARG A 27 1.28 -2.34 12.24
N VAL A 28 0.99 -3.55 12.68
CA VAL A 28 1.29 -4.75 11.89
C VAL A 28 0.35 -4.87 10.69
N SER A 29 -0.88 -4.41 10.81
CA SER A 29 -1.87 -4.52 9.74
C SER A 29 -1.59 -3.59 8.55
N GLY A 30 -0.68 -2.65 8.70
CA GLY A 30 -0.38 -1.70 7.64
C GLY A 30 -1.40 -0.57 7.48
N LEU A 31 -2.28 -0.42 8.45
CA LEU A 31 -3.29 0.65 8.44
C LEU A 31 -2.74 1.94 9.03
N SER A 32 -1.48 2.22 8.81
CA SER A 32 -0.86 3.43 9.32
C SER A 32 -1.37 4.66 8.57
N VAL A 33 -1.99 5.57 9.28
CA VAL A 33 -2.49 6.82 8.71
C VAL A 33 -1.34 7.71 8.25
N ALA A 34 -0.21 7.62 8.94
CA ALA A 34 0.95 8.45 8.62
C ALA A 34 1.53 8.15 7.25
N ASP A 35 1.51 6.87 6.83
CA ASP A 35 2.05 6.49 5.54
C ASP A 35 1.19 7.00 4.39
N SER A 36 -0.12 7.07 4.58
CA SER A 36 -1.03 7.53 3.52
C SER A 36 -0.97 9.04 3.32
N ALA A 37 -0.49 9.79 4.32
CA ALA A 37 -0.38 11.25 4.21
C ALA A 37 0.75 11.68 3.28
N ASP A 38 1.75 10.83 3.07
CA ASP A 38 2.92 11.15 2.28
C ASP A 38 2.88 10.49 0.90
N THR A 39 1.69 10.23 0.39
CA THR A 39 1.51 9.61 -0.92
C THR A 39 0.50 10.38 -1.75
N TYR A 40 0.56 10.17 -3.04
CA TYR A 40 -0.45 10.66 -3.97
C TYR A 40 -0.92 9.53 -4.85
N LYS A 41 -2.09 9.69 -5.46
CA LYS A 41 -2.69 8.64 -6.27
C LYS A 41 -2.32 8.80 -7.73
N LEU A 42 -1.94 7.69 -8.35
CA LEU A 42 -1.74 7.60 -9.78
C LEU A 42 -2.68 6.56 -10.35
N TYR A 43 -3.11 6.79 -11.57
CA TYR A 43 -3.99 5.87 -12.29
C TYR A 43 -3.27 5.39 -13.55
N ALA A 44 -3.36 4.11 -13.82
CA ALA A 44 -2.79 3.52 -15.02
C ALA A 44 -3.81 2.59 -15.66
N HIS A 45 -3.81 2.53 -16.97
CA HIS A 45 -4.68 1.64 -17.73
C HIS A 45 -3.85 0.60 -18.45
N PHE A 46 -4.24 -0.66 -18.34
CA PHE A 46 -3.57 -1.78 -18.98
C PHE A 46 -4.59 -2.59 -19.75
N ASP A 47 -4.18 -3.12 -20.90
CA ASP A 47 -5.04 -4.00 -21.67
C ASP A 47 -5.34 -5.30 -20.93
N ASN A 48 -4.39 -5.78 -20.14
CA ASN A 48 -4.55 -7.01 -19.37
C ASN A 48 -3.75 -6.91 -18.10
N ILE A 49 -4.42 -7.09 -16.96
CA ILE A 49 -3.78 -7.05 -15.65
C ILE A 49 -3.80 -8.41 -14.95
N ALA A 50 -3.95 -9.48 -15.71
CA ALA A 50 -4.03 -10.82 -15.13
C ALA A 50 -2.82 -11.11 -14.23
N GLY A 51 -3.09 -11.59 -13.03
CA GLY A 51 -2.06 -11.89 -12.05
C GLY A 51 -1.66 -10.73 -11.15
N LEU A 52 -2.08 -9.50 -11.46
CA LEU A 52 -1.80 -8.36 -10.60
C LEU A 52 -2.82 -8.32 -9.46
N THR A 53 -2.32 -8.09 -8.24
CA THR A 53 -3.18 -8.06 -7.05
C THR A 53 -3.11 -6.69 -6.38
N VAL A 54 -4.12 -6.40 -5.57
CA VAL A 54 -4.07 -5.26 -4.67
C VAL A 54 -2.92 -5.48 -3.70
N ARG A 55 -2.21 -4.41 -3.37
CA ARG A 55 -0.99 -4.40 -2.56
C ARG A 55 0.28 -4.80 -3.32
N ALA A 56 0.18 -5.05 -4.62
CA ALA A 56 1.37 -5.25 -5.43
C ALA A 56 2.26 -4.00 -5.34
N LYS A 57 3.55 -4.21 -5.34
CA LYS A 57 4.48 -3.08 -5.23
C LYS A 57 4.59 -2.31 -6.54
N VAL A 58 4.83 -1.02 -6.42
CA VAL A 58 5.14 -0.15 -7.55
C VAL A 58 6.60 0.24 -7.43
N THR A 59 7.38 -0.01 -8.48
CA THR A 59 8.81 0.25 -8.46
C THR A 59 9.20 1.20 -9.58
N MET A 60 10.31 1.91 -9.37
CA MET A 60 10.95 2.72 -10.40
C MET A 60 12.44 2.46 -10.30
N ALA A 61 13.05 2.07 -11.41
CA ALA A 61 14.49 1.72 -11.45
C ALA A 61 14.87 0.66 -10.39
N GLY A 62 13.94 -0.24 -10.08
CA GLY A 62 14.16 -1.29 -9.08
C GLY A 62 13.89 -0.87 -7.64
N VAL A 63 13.55 0.40 -7.41
CA VAL A 63 13.27 0.90 -6.06
C VAL A 63 11.77 0.95 -5.84
N THR A 64 11.30 0.38 -4.73
CA THR A 64 9.89 0.42 -4.39
C THR A 64 9.49 1.82 -3.98
N ILE A 65 8.54 2.41 -4.69
CA ILE A 65 8.08 3.80 -4.46
C ILE A 65 6.61 3.87 -4.07
N GLY A 66 5.90 2.78 -4.15
CA GLY A 66 4.47 2.78 -3.84
C GLY A 66 3.86 1.41 -3.88
N LYS A 67 2.55 1.37 -3.87
CA LYS A 67 1.79 0.13 -3.90
C LYS A 67 0.47 0.33 -4.64
N VAL A 68 -0.09 -0.78 -5.12
CA VAL A 68 -1.41 -0.80 -5.74
C VAL A 68 -2.47 -0.80 -4.63
N THR A 69 -3.44 0.10 -4.73
CA THR A 69 -4.50 0.20 -3.73
C THR A 69 -5.86 -0.27 -4.24
N ALA A 70 -6.10 -0.20 -5.55
CA ALA A 70 -7.36 -0.64 -6.12
C ALA A 70 -7.17 -1.07 -7.57
N ILE A 71 -8.00 -2.00 -8.00
CA ILE A 71 -7.99 -2.49 -9.38
C ILE A 71 -9.45 -2.55 -9.83
N ASP A 72 -9.75 -1.87 -10.94
CA ASP A 72 -11.09 -1.82 -11.50
C ASP A 72 -11.05 -2.03 -13.01
N LEU A 73 -12.19 -2.36 -13.56
CA LEU A 73 -12.36 -2.42 -15.02
C LEU A 73 -12.93 -1.08 -15.50
N ASP A 74 -12.26 -0.46 -16.45
CA ASP A 74 -12.79 0.74 -17.10
C ASP A 74 -13.71 0.28 -18.23
N ARG A 75 -15.00 0.52 -18.05
CA ARG A 75 -16.01 0.03 -19.01
C ARG A 75 -16.01 0.81 -20.33
N ASP A 76 -15.51 2.01 -20.32
CA ASP A 76 -15.47 2.84 -21.52
C ASP A 76 -14.40 2.36 -22.49
N SER A 77 -13.22 2.03 -21.97
CA SER A 77 -12.10 1.58 -22.78
C SER A 77 -11.87 0.07 -22.72
N TYR A 78 -12.59 -0.64 -21.85
CA TYR A 78 -12.41 -2.07 -21.59
C TYR A 78 -10.98 -2.42 -21.18
N THR A 79 -10.36 -1.54 -20.41
CA THR A 79 -9.02 -1.75 -19.88
C THR A 79 -9.05 -1.91 -18.36
N GLY A 80 -8.02 -2.55 -17.81
CA GLY A 80 -7.87 -2.60 -16.36
C GLY A 80 -7.32 -1.28 -15.85
N ARG A 81 -8.07 -0.61 -14.98
CA ARG A 81 -7.61 0.61 -14.33
C ARG A 81 -7.03 0.29 -12.98
N VAL A 82 -5.78 0.63 -12.78
CA VAL A 82 -5.05 0.38 -11.55
C VAL A 82 -4.82 1.69 -10.83
N THR A 83 -5.25 1.77 -9.59
CA THR A 83 -4.99 2.91 -8.72
C THR A 83 -3.80 2.59 -7.84
N MET A 84 -2.81 3.47 -7.85
CA MET A 84 -1.56 3.29 -7.11
C MET A 84 -1.35 4.46 -6.16
N GLU A 85 -0.81 4.17 -4.98
CA GLU A 85 -0.31 5.21 -4.08
C GLU A 85 1.20 5.27 -4.19
N VAL A 86 1.73 6.42 -4.56
CA VAL A 86 3.15 6.64 -4.78
C VAL A 86 3.64 7.69 -3.79
N GLN A 87 4.83 7.50 -3.25
CA GLN A 87 5.41 8.43 -2.29
C GLN A 87 5.60 9.82 -2.91
N LYS A 88 5.28 10.85 -2.13
CA LYS A 88 5.35 12.24 -2.61
C LYS A 88 6.76 12.68 -3.00
N ARG A 89 7.78 12.01 -2.48
CA ARG A 89 9.16 12.32 -2.88
C ARG A 89 9.41 12.05 -4.37
N VAL A 90 8.48 11.34 -5.02
CA VAL A 90 8.54 11.02 -6.44
C VAL A 90 7.38 11.71 -7.13
N ASP A 91 7.25 13.02 -6.91
CA ASP A 91 6.12 13.79 -7.42
C ASP A 91 6.37 14.42 -8.78
N ASN A 92 7.60 14.34 -9.28
CA ASN A 92 7.99 14.98 -10.54
C ASN A 92 8.00 13.99 -11.71
N LEU A 93 7.07 13.05 -11.73
CA LEU A 93 6.97 12.12 -12.83
C LEU A 93 6.56 12.83 -14.11
N PRO A 94 7.33 12.67 -15.20
CA PRO A 94 6.94 13.23 -16.49
C PRO A 94 5.65 12.61 -17.02
N THR A 95 4.92 13.35 -17.83
CA THR A 95 3.67 12.88 -18.41
C THR A 95 3.87 11.72 -19.38
N ASP A 96 5.08 11.55 -19.90
CA ASP A 96 5.41 10.46 -20.81
C ASP A 96 5.96 9.23 -20.10
N SER A 97 5.83 9.17 -18.78
CA SER A 97 6.20 7.97 -18.01
C SER A 97 5.30 6.80 -18.38
N THR A 98 5.90 5.62 -18.43
CA THR A 98 5.21 4.39 -18.79
C THR A 98 5.16 3.45 -17.60
N ALA A 99 4.00 2.84 -17.36
CA ALA A 99 3.84 1.80 -16.36
C ALA A 99 3.71 0.45 -17.05
N SER A 100 4.41 -0.55 -16.51
CA SER A 100 4.40 -1.90 -17.05
C SER A 100 4.19 -2.92 -15.94
N ILE A 101 3.56 -4.04 -16.27
CA ILE A 101 3.39 -5.14 -15.34
C ILE A 101 4.53 -6.11 -15.55
N LEU A 102 5.29 -6.35 -14.49
CA LEU A 102 6.47 -7.20 -14.53
C LEU A 102 6.25 -8.40 -13.61
N THR A 103 7.07 -9.44 -13.82
CA THR A 103 7.01 -10.65 -13.01
C THR A 103 8.27 -10.72 -12.15
N ALA A 104 8.07 -10.92 -10.83
CA ALA A 104 9.16 -10.99 -9.88
C ALA A 104 9.41 -12.44 -9.47
N GLY A 105 10.67 -12.84 -9.54
CA GLY A 105 11.15 -14.11 -9.00
C GLY A 105 10.54 -15.33 -9.66
N LEU A 106 10.81 -16.47 -9.04
CA LEU A 106 10.35 -17.76 -9.52
C LEU A 106 8.89 -18.03 -9.22
N LEU A 107 8.34 -17.34 -8.24
CA LEU A 107 6.95 -17.53 -7.84
C LEU A 107 5.96 -16.83 -8.77
N GLY A 108 6.45 -15.97 -9.65
CA GLY A 108 5.61 -15.33 -10.64
C GLY A 108 4.73 -14.20 -10.12
N GLU A 109 5.11 -13.61 -9.00
CA GLU A 109 4.36 -12.46 -8.48
C GLU A 109 4.44 -11.28 -9.45
N LYS A 110 3.31 -10.64 -9.68
CA LYS A 110 3.26 -9.47 -10.55
C LYS A 110 3.43 -8.18 -9.75
N TYR A 111 4.11 -7.23 -10.35
CA TYR A 111 4.27 -5.90 -9.77
C TYR A 111 4.33 -4.87 -10.89
N ILE A 112 4.22 -3.60 -10.52
CA ILE A 112 4.24 -2.52 -11.50
C ILE A 112 5.61 -1.88 -11.53
N GLY A 113 6.16 -1.73 -12.73
CA GLY A 113 7.39 -0.99 -12.95
C GLY A 113 7.09 0.29 -13.72
N ILE A 114 7.56 1.43 -13.22
CA ILE A 114 7.39 2.72 -13.87
C ILE A 114 8.72 3.09 -14.52
N SER A 115 8.64 3.44 -15.79
CA SER A 115 9.80 3.94 -16.55
C SER A 115 9.55 5.39 -16.93
N VAL A 116 10.52 6.24 -16.67
CA VAL A 116 10.48 7.62 -17.10
C VAL A 116 10.69 7.66 -18.61
N GLY A 117 9.96 8.51 -19.30
CA GLY A 117 10.09 8.65 -20.75
C GLY A 117 11.50 9.05 -21.16
N GLY A 118 11.80 8.84 -22.43
CA GLY A 118 13.13 9.04 -22.98
C GLY A 118 13.60 10.49 -23.08
N GLU A 119 12.90 11.39 -22.41
CA GLU A 119 13.28 12.81 -22.43
C GLU A 119 13.66 13.33 -21.07
#